data_1bff1c286bc76226932761d73a14d06d
#
_entry.id   1bff1c286bc76226932761d73a14d06d
#
_cell.length_a   1.000
_cell.length_b   1.000
_cell.length_c   1.000
_cell.angle_alpha   90.00
_cell.angle_beta   90.00
_cell.angle_gamma   90.00
#
_symmetry.space_group_name_H-M   'P 1'
#
loop_
_entity.id
_entity.type
_entity.pdbx_description
1 polymer ?
#
loop_
_entity_poly.entity_id
_entity_poly.type
_entity_poly.pdbx_seq_one_letter_code
_entity_poly.pdbx_strand_id
1 'polypeptide(L)'
;MENINFLAFAMPAFFLFVYLEYKLAQRKKRPEIFNYESSVSNISIGLAERLINLFIAASFYQLFYYIYEHYRIFDIPGNFWIWIGLILATDFVWYWYHRLGHEVNFFWAAHIVHHHSEEFNFTAAARITTFQAIIRTGFWCILPFLGFHPKMVITMLLVHGAYSFFTHTQVIGRIKWLEYVFVTPSVHGVHHASDEKYLDKNYGDMFTFWDRMFGTFQEEEEKPKYGLTHPLKSYSFLWQHFHYYFEIYELWKRSKGFKARWDAVFGSPAAMDQDIRPMLEKRFLQDKTDRSHRLKFRNYLYIQLAVSTIILTVFTYYFGSLGFYDKIFGLSFIIITLINCGALLEQRKWIYYLEYSRLFILSTYLLYIENLAEYFLVPVIIMIAAEKMFSLSRKYQNLVLQMESAKR
;
A
#
# COMPACT_ATOMS: atom_id res chain seq x y z
N MET A 1 -33.39 2.75 -4.51
CA MET A 1 -32.18 3.26 -5.21
C MET A 1 -31.03 2.42 -4.72
N GLU A 2 -30.39 1.69 -5.61
CA GLU A 2 -29.20 0.90 -5.29
C GLU A 2 -28.16 1.83 -4.64
N ASN A 3 -27.55 1.38 -3.53
CA ASN A 3 -26.51 2.12 -2.82
C ASN A 3 -25.21 2.09 -3.66
N ILE A 4 -25.16 2.88 -4.71
CA ILE A 4 -24.03 2.98 -5.62
C ILE A 4 -22.88 3.68 -4.90
N ASN A 5 -21.74 3.01 -4.82
CA ASN A 5 -20.53 3.58 -4.24
C ASN A 5 -19.68 4.29 -5.32
N PHE A 6 -19.84 5.61 -5.42
CA PHE A 6 -19.10 6.43 -6.38
C PHE A 6 -17.58 6.43 -6.17
N LEU A 7 -17.08 5.98 -5.02
CA LEU A 7 -15.63 5.79 -4.82
C LEU A 7 -15.01 4.74 -5.75
N ALA A 8 -15.83 3.89 -6.38
CA ALA A 8 -15.40 2.97 -7.42
C ALA A 8 -14.70 3.70 -8.58
N PHE A 9 -15.14 4.92 -8.92
CA PHE A 9 -14.54 5.72 -9.99
C PHE A 9 -13.17 6.32 -9.64
N ALA A 10 -12.77 6.32 -8.38
CA ALA A 10 -11.42 6.72 -7.98
C ALA A 10 -10.34 5.80 -8.57
N MET A 11 -10.65 4.52 -8.80
CA MET A 11 -9.71 3.55 -9.38
C MET A 11 -9.36 3.87 -10.85
N PRO A 12 -10.35 3.98 -11.78
CA PRO A 12 -10.06 4.42 -13.15
C PRO A 12 -9.38 5.79 -13.21
N ALA A 13 -9.78 6.73 -12.36
CA ALA A 13 -9.16 8.05 -12.28
C ALA A 13 -7.67 7.97 -11.88
N PHE A 14 -7.33 7.15 -10.89
CA PHE A 14 -5.94 6.87 -10.50
C PHE A 14 -5.11 6.40 -11.70
N PHE A 15 -5.57 5.39 -12.44
CA PHE A 15 -4.85 4.88 -13.60
C PHE A 15 -4.74 5.91 -14.74
N LEU A 16 -5.75 6.76 -14.90
CA LEU A 16 -5.69 7.87 -15.86
C LEU A 16 -4.56 8.84 -15.49
N PHE A 17 -4.45 9.24 -14.22
CA PHE A 17 -3.37 10.13 -13.76
C PHE A 17 -1.99 9.48 -13.86
N VAL A 18 -1.84 8.22 -13.51
CA VAL A 18 -0.59 7.45 -13.70
C VAL A 18 -0.20 7.42 -15.19
N TYR A 19 -1.17 7.18 -16.08
CA TYR A 19 -0.92 7.20 -17.52
C TYR A 19 -0.51 8.59 -18.02
N LEU A 20 -1.17 9.64 -17.56
CA LEU A 20 -0.83 11.02 -17.94
C LEU A 20 0.57 11.40 -17.44
N GLU A 21 0.92 11.05 -16.22
CA GLU A 21 2.27 11.24 -15.68
C GLU A 21 3.32 10.47 -16.49
N TYR A 22 3.06 9.19 -16.80
CA TYR A 22 3.94 8.39 -17.65
C TYR A 22 4.17 9.06 -19.03
N LYS A 23 3.11 9.52 -19.69
CA LYS A 23 3.21 10.24 -20.97
C LYS A 23 4.01 11.54 -20.85
N LEU A 24 3.81 12.28 -19.76
CA LEU A 24 4.55 13.51 -19.49
C LEU A 24 6.03 13.23 -19.23
N ALA A 25 6.36 12.18 -18.46
CA ALA A 25 7.72 11.73 -18.22
C ALA A 25 8.43 11.36 -19.55
N GLN A 26 7.76 10.62 -20.44
CA GLN A 26 8.27 10.31 -21.77
C GLN A 26 8.54 11.57 -22.61
N ARG A 27 7.61 12.53 -22.63
CA ARG A 27 7.79 13.80 -23.34
C ARG A 27 8.97 14.63 -22.78
N LYS A 28 9.18 14.59 -21.46
CA LYS A 28 10.29 15.25 -20.79
C LYS A 28 11.63 14.47 -20.87
N LYS A 29 11.65 13.33 -21.58
CA LYS A 29 12.82 12.44 -21.72
C LYS A 29 13.34 11.94 -20.37
N ARG A 30 12.43 11.64 -19.45
CA ARG A 30 12.70 11.13 -18.10
C ARG A 30 12.05 9.75 -17.85
N PRO A 31 12.33 8.73 -18.70
CA PRO A 31 11.73 7.40 -18.54
C PRO A 31 12.14 6.71 -17.24
N GLU A 32 13.27 7.12 -16.64
CA GLU A 32 13.81 6.59 -15.39
C GLU A 32 12.89 6.81 -14.18
N ILE A 33 11.91 7.72 -14.28
CA ILE A 33 10.89 7.94 -13.22
C ILE A 33 10.03 6.69 -13.00
N PHE A 34 9.90 5.83 -14.03
CA PHE A 34 9.08 4.63 -13.97
C PHE A 34 9.92 3.37 -14.11
N ASN A 35 9.87 2.51 -13.12
CA ASN A 35 10.35 1.14 -13.17
C ASN A 35 9.16 0.18 -13.23
N TYR A 36 9.24 -0.83 -14.09
CA TYR A 36 8.14 -1.76 -14.30
C TYR A 36 7.83 -2.58 -13.04
N GLU A 37 8.85 -3.19 -12.46
CA GLU A 37 8.74 -4.09 -11.31
C GLU A 37 8.23 -3.35 -10.08
N SER A 38 8.77 -2.15 -9.87
CA SER A 38 8.34 -1.25 -8.80
C SER A 38 6.89 -0.81 -8.99
N SER A 39 6.51 -0.39 -10.21
CA SER A 39 5.12 0.02 -10.51
C SER A 39 4.11 -1.12 -10.28
N VAL A 40 4.41 -2.35 -10.71
CA VAL A 40 3.58 -3.53 -10.45
C VAL A 40 3.43 -3.77 -8.95
N SER A 41 4.52 -3.68 -8.20
CA SER A 41 4.51 -3.84 -6.75
C SER A 41 3.70 -2.74 -6.06
N ASN A 42 3.91 -1.47 -6.44
CA ASN A 42 3.22 -0.30 -5.88
C ASN A 42 1.70 -0.43 -6.07
N ILE A 43 1.26 -0.72 -7.29
CA ILE A 43 -0.14 -0.91 -7.63
C ILE A 43 -0.74 -2.10 -6.86
N SER A 44 -0.01 -3.22 -6.76
CA SER A 44 -0.48 -4.40 -6.02
C SER A 44 -0.77 -4.09 -4.56
N ILE A 45 0.10 -3.32 -3.89
CA ILE A 45 -0.08 -2.91 -2.50
C ILE A 45 -1.30 -1.98 -2.37
N GLY A 46 -1.44 -0.99 -3.26
CA GLY A 46 -2.56 -0.08 -3.25
C GLY A 46 -3.91 -0.75 -3.51
N LEU A 47 -3.97 -1.73 -4.44
CA LEU A 47 -5.19 -2.49 -4.69
C LEU A 47 -5.61 -3.32 -3.46
N ALA A 48 -4.63 -3.91 -2.74
CA ALA A 48 -4.91 -4.66 -1.53
C ALA A 48 -5.47 -3.76 -0.41
N GLU A 49 -4.88 -2.58 -0.20
CA GLU A 49 -5.37 -1.60 0.77
C GLU A 49 -6.81 -1.18 0.44
N ARG A 50 -7.08 -0.80 -0.82
CA ARG A 50 -8.42 -0.40 -1.26
C ARG A 50 -9.45 -1.51 -1.05
N LEU A 51 -9.10 -2.74 -1.38
CA LEU A 51 -9.96 -3.90 -1.17
C LEU A 51 -10.30 -4.11 0.29
N ILE A 52 -9.29 -4.14 1.17
CA ILE A 52 -9.51 -4.39 2.61
C ILE A 52 -10.24 -3.19 3.25
N ASN A 53 -9.96 -1.97 2.80
CA ASN A 53 -10.61 -0.77 3.29
C ASN A 53 -12.14 -0.80 3.05
N LEU A 54 -12.64 -1.46 2.01
CA LEU A 54 -14.09 -1.65 1.81
C LEU A 54 -14.77 -2.36 2.98
N PHE A 55 -14.06 -3.28 3.65
CA PHE A 55 -14.58 -4.04 4.78
C PHE A 55 -14.52 -3.27 6.10
N ILE A 56 -13.54 -2.38 6.26
CA ILE A 56 -13.27 -1.72 7.55
C ILE A 56 -13.74 -0.26 7.61
N ALA A 57 -13.94 0.40 6.46
CA ALA A 57 -14.30 1.83 6.41
C ALA A 57 -15.62 2.16 7.15
N ALA A 58 -16.61 1.28 7.05
CA ALA A 58 -17.88 1.46 7.78
C ALA A 58 -17.68 1.43 9.30
N SER A 59 -16.79 0.54 9.79
CA SER A 59 -16.46 0.45 11.22
C SER A 59 -15.74 1.71 11.70
N PHE A 60 -14.89 2.31 10.88
CA PHE A 60 -14.24 3.58 11.21
C PHE A 60 -15.22 4.74 11.29
N TYR A 61 -16.16 4.81 10.36
CA TYR A 61 -17.22 5.80 10.42
C TYR A 61 -18.10 5.63 11.68
N GLN A 62 -18.45 4.38 12.02
CA GLN A 62 -19.22 4.06 13.23
C GLN A 62 -18.43 4.44 14.49
N LEU A 63 -17.12 4.20 14.54
CA LEU A 63 -16.24 4.61 15.63
C LEU A 63 -16.26 6.14 15.81
N PHE A 64 -16.07 6.90 14.73
CA PHE A 64 -16.11 8.36 14.77
C PHE A 64 -17.48 8.87 15.23
N TYR A 65 -18.56 8.25 14.74
CA TYR A 65 -19.92 8.61 15.12
C TYR A 65 -20.18 8.32 16.60
N TYR A 66 -19.73 7.15 17.08
CA TYR A 66 -19.85 6.77 18.49
C TYR A 66 -19.11 7.74 19.41
N ILE A 67 -17.87 8.11 19.05
CA ILE A 67 -17.08 9.10 19.83
C ILE A 67 -17.79 10.46 19.81
N TYR A 68 -18.27 10.89 18.66
CA TYR A 68 -18.96 12.17 18.52
C TYR A 68 -20.23 12.21 19.38
N GLU A 69 -21.07 11.19 19.34
CA GLU A 69 -22.34 11.18 20.08
C GLU A 69 -22.16 11.10 21.60
N HIS A 70 -21.15 10.36 22.08
CA HIS A 70 -21.03 10.06 23.50
C HIS A 70 -19.95 10.85 24.24
N TYR A 71 -18.96 11.35 23.51
CA TYR A 71 -17.75 11.91 24.13
C TYR A 71 -17.29 13.27 23.57
N ARG A 72 -18.04 13.89 22.63
CA ARG A 72 -17.64 15.21 22.13
C ARG A 72 -17.60 16.26 23.25
N ILE A 73 -16.56 17.10 23.18
CA ILE A 73 -16.37 18.19 24.15
C ILE A 73 -17.20 19.42 23.76
N PHE A 74 -17.26 19.73 22.46
CA PHE A 74 -17.90 20.93 21.93
C PHE A 74 -19.00 20.59 20.92
N ASP A 75 -20.03 21.44 20.84
CA ASP A 75 -21.00 21.42 19.75
C ASP A 75 -20.50 22.37 18.64
N ILE A 76 -19.74 21.82 17.70
CA ILE A 76 -19.10 22.60 16.62
C ILE A 76 -20.07 22.70 15.42
N PRO A 77 -20.48 23.93 15.01
CA PRO A 77 -21.40 24.11 13.88
C PRO A 77 -20.68 23.87 12.54
N GLY A 78 -21.42 23.42 11.53
CA GLY A 78 -20.87 23.17 10.18
C GLY A 78 -20.83 24.41 9.28
N ASN A 79 -20.24 25.55 9.73
CA ASN A 79 -20.13 26.75 8.91
C ASN A 79 -18.77 26.86 8.17
N PHE A 80 -18.63 27.82 7.27
CA PHE A 80 -17.45 28.02 6.44
C PHE A 80 -16.14 28.16 7.24
N TRP A 81 -16.14 28.93 8.31
CA TRP A 81 -14.93 29.16 9.12
C TRP A 81 -14.50 27.90 9.86
N ILE A 82 -15.46 27.10 10.28
CA ILE A 82 -15.20 25.80 10.91
C ILE A 82 -14.58 24.81 9.91
N TRP A 83 -14.99 24.85 8.63
CA TRP A 83 -14.33 24.05 7.60
C TRP A 83 -12.87 24.45 7.39
N ILE A 84 -12.57 25.76 7.41
CA ILE A 84 -11.16 26.23 7.36
C ILE A 84 -10.40 25.75 8.60
N GLY A 85 -10.98 25.88 9.78
CA GLY A 85 -10.38 25.37 11.01
C GLY A 85 -10.14 23.86 10.96
N LEU A 86 -11.07 23.10 10.38
CA LEU A 86 -10.97 21.66 10.24
C LEU A 86 -9.87 21.23 9.26
N ILE A 87 -9.65 21.96 8.15
CA ILE A 87 -8.50 21.72 7.27
C ILE A 87 -7.20 21.82 8.07
N LEU A 88 -7.03 22.89 8.85
CA LEU A 88 -5.84 23.12 9.67
C LEU A 88 -5.70 22.07 10.78
N ALA A 89 -6.78 21.74 11.46
CA ALA A 89 -6.79 20.74 12.53
C ALA A 89 -6.46 19.32 11.97
N THR A 90 -7.01 18.97 10.80
CA THR A 90 -6.72 17.71 10.13
C THR A 90 -5.26 17.62 9.71
N ASP A 91 -4.71 18.70 9.16
CA ASP A 91 -3.30 18.77 8.74
C ASP A 91 -2.35 18.72 9.96
N PHE A 92 -2.72 19.34 11.08
CA PHE A 92 -1.97 19.25 12.34
C PHE A 92 -1.94 17.81 12.89
N VAL A 93 -3.07 17.12 12.89
CA VAL A 93 -3.13 15.71 13.28
C VAL A 93 -2.30 14.86 12.33
N TRP A 94 -2.34 15.16 11.02
CA TRP A 94 -1.51 14.48 10.02
C TRP A 94 -0.02 14.65 10.32
N TYR A 95 0.44 15.88 10.56
CA TYR A 95 1.83 16.16 10.90
C TYR A 95 2.33 15.27 12.05
N TRP A 96 1.58 15.21 13.16
CA TRP A 96 1.99 14.40 14.32
C TRP A 96 1.91 12.89 14.05
N TYR A 97 0.85 12.44 13.39
CA TYR A 97 0.75 11.05 12.96
C TYR A 97 1.95 10.66 12.07
N HIS A 98 2.29 11.50 11.08
CA HIS A 98 3.36 11.25 10.12
C HIS A 98 4.74 11.26 10.80
N ARG A 99 4.99 12.27 11.64
CA ARG A 99 6.22 12.38 12.42
C ARG A 99 6.42 11.16 13.34
N LEU A 100 5.41 10.77 14.11
CA LEU A 100 5.46 9.56 14.94
C LEU A 100 5.60 8.30 14.09
N GLY A 101 5.05 8.29 12.88
CA GLY A 101 5.25 7.26 11.87
C GLY A 101 6.72 7.01 11.54
N HIS A 102 7.57 8.03 11.63
CA HIS A 102 9.02 7.94 11.40
C HIS A 102 9.83 7.76 12.67
N GLU A 103 9.37 8.30 13.79
CA GLU A 103 10.14 8.32 15.04
C GLU A 103 9.93 7.09 15.94
N VAL A 104 8.86 6.28 15.70
CA VAL A 104 8.46 5.15 16.58
C VAL A 104 8.34 3.86 15.78
N ASN A 105 9.09 2.83 16.16
CA ASN A 105 9.15 1.52 15.49
C ASN A 105 7.77 0.93 15.16
N PHE A 106 6.83 0.95 16.11
CA PHE A 106 5.48 0.41 15.92
C PHE A 106 4.72 1.11 14.78
N PHE A 107 4.81 2.44 14.70
CA PHE A 107 4.16 3.22 13.67
C PHE A 107 4.93 3.16 12.35
N TRP A 108 6.27 3.14 12.42
CA TRP A 108 7.11 2.96 11.25
C TRP A 108 6.86 1.61 10.56
N ALA A 109 6.61 0.53 11.31
CA ALA A 109 6.25 -0.78 10.73
C ALA A 109 5.06 -0.71 9.77
N ALA A 110 4.09 0.15 10.05
CA ALA A 110 2.95 0.38 9.16
C ALA A 110 3.28 1.34 8.00
N HIS A 111 4.19 2.30 8.23
CA HIS A 111 4.49 3.39 7.30
C HIS A 111 5.67 3.10 6.36
N ILE A 112 6.64 2.28 6.79
CA ILE A 112 7.86 1.95 6.02
C ILE A 112 7.55 1.46 4.59
N VAL A 113 6.44 0.74 4.40
CA VAL A 113 6.03 0.21 3.08
C VAL A 113 5.80 1.33 2.07
N HIS A 114 5.33 2.50 2.53
CA HIS A 114 5.15 3.69 1.72
C HIS A 114 6.49 4.21 1.16
N HIS A 115 7.56 4.11 1.93
CA HIS A 115 8.91 4.56 1.57
C HIS A 115 9.76 3.54 0.80
N HIS A 116 9.27 2.33 0.50
CA HIS A 116 10.07 1.31 -0.19
C HIS A 116 10.40 1.63 -1.65
N SER A 117 9.57 2.45 -2.33
CA SER A 117 9.74 2.71 -3.75
C SER A 117 10.99 3.54 -4.00
N GLU A 118 11.90 3.03 -4.84
CA GLU A 118 13.08 3.78 -5.29
C GLU A 118 12.72 4.76 -6.43
N GLU A 119 11.50 4.70 -6.95
CA GLU A 119 10.91 5.67 -7.87
C GLU A 119 9.82 6.46 -7.17
N PHE A 120 9.83 7.77 -7.38
CA PHE A 120 8.87 8.69 -6.83
C PHE A 120 7.94 9.18 -7.93
N ASN A 121 6.75 8.56 -8.03
CA ASN A 121 5.72 8.82 -9.03
C ASN A 121 4.34 8.44 -8.48
N PHE A 122 3.26 8.70 -9.23
CA PHE A 122 1.90 8.43 -8.75
C PHE A 122 1.63 6.97 -8.38
N THR A 123 2.40 5.98 -8.89
CA THR A 123 2.23 4.61 -8.41
C THR A 123 2.74 4.45 -6.99
N ALA A 124 3.78 5.19 -6.58
CA ALA A 124 4.30 5.17 -5.21
C ALA A 124 3.29 5.74 -4.20
N ALA A 125 2.48 6.72 -4.60
CA ALA A 125 1.40 7.25 -3.77
C ALA A 125 0.40 6.17 -3.32
N ALA A 126 0.21 5.12 -4.11
CA ALA A 126 -0.70 4.01 -3.79
C ALA A 126 -0.16 3.05 -2.71
N ARG A 127 1.12 3.13 -2.33
CA ARG A 127 1.75 2.22 -1.36
C ARG A 127 1.32 2.48 0.08
N ILE A 128 0.06 2.28 0.37
CA ILE A 128 -0.50 2.42 1.72
C ILE A 128 -0.91 1.01 2.19
N THR A 129 -0.62 0.69 3.46
CA THR A 129 -1.02 -0.59 4.04
C THR A 129 -2.30 -0.45 4.85
N THR A 130 -3.01 -1.56 5.02
CA THR A 130 -4.18 -1.62 5.92
C THR A 130 -3.81 -1.26 7.36
N PHE A 131 -2.63 -1.67 7.83
CA PHE A 131 -2.15 -1.31 9.18
C PHE A 131 -1.98 0.20 9.33
N GLN A 132 -1.47 0.86 8.29
CA GLN A 132 -1.38 2.31 8.25
C GLN A 132 -2.77 2.98 8.34
N ALA A 133 -3.77 2.45 7.63
CA ALA A 133 -5.13 2.97 7.69
C ALA A 133 -5.75 2.82 9.09
N ILE A 134 -5.53 1.70 9.77
CA ILE A 134 -6.01 1.46 11.14
C ILE A 134 -5.36 2.43 12.14
N ILE A 135 -4.04 2.54 12.13
CA ILE A 135 -3.29 3.41 13.04
C ILE A 135 -3.71 4.87 12.81
N ARG A 136 -3.73 5.29 11.56
CA ARG A 136 -4.14 6.62 11.15
C ARG A 136 -5.54 6.97 11.68
N THR A 137 -6.50 6.06 11.55
CA THR A 137 -7.87 6.27 12.07
C THR A 137 -7.88 6.55 13.57
N GLY A 138 -7.02 5.89 14.34
CA GLY A 138 -6.87 6.16 15.78
C GLY A 138 -6.50 7.62 16.07
N PHE A 139 -5.57 8.21 15.31
CA PHE A 139 -5.18 9.61 15.46
C PHE A 139 -6.34 10.55 15.13
N TRP A 140 -7.11 10.28 14.08
CA TRP A 140 -8.25 11.14 13.69
C TRP A 140 -9.44 11.06 14.64
N CYS A 141 -9.50 10.10 15.57
CA CYS A 141 -10.53 10.07 16.61
C CYS A 141 -10.56 11.35 17.47
N ILE A 142 -9.45 12.09 17.56
CA ILE A 142 -9.41 13.38 18.27
C ILE A 142 -10.37 14.42 17.68
N LEU A 143 -10.61 14.40 16.37
CA LEU A 143 -11.47 15.38 15.71
C LEU A 143 -12.95 15.22 16.09
N PRO A 144 -13.58 14.03 15.99
CA PRO A 144 -14.94 13.84 16.51
C PRO A 144 -15.01 13.99 18.04
N PHE A 145 -13.96 13.65 18.78
CA PHE A 145 -13.89 13.90 20.22
C PHE A 145 -13.93 15.39 20.56
N LEU A 146 -13.28 16.23 19.78
CA LEU A 146 -13.38 17.70 19.91
C LEU A 146 -14.76 18.25 19.52
N GLY A 147 -15.54 17.51 18.72
CA GLY A 147 -16.89 17.91 18.32
C GLY A 147 -17.07 18.18 16.82
N PHE A 148 -16.10 17.86 15.98
CA PHE A 148 -16.30 17.88 14.53
C PHE A 148 -17.18 16.72 14.10
N HIS A 149 -18.25 17.00 13.37
CA HIS A 149 -19.17 15.96 12.92
C HIS A 149 -18.45 14.93 12.01
N PRO A 150 -18.66 13.62 12.19
CA PRO A 150 -17.94 12.55 11.45
C PRO A 150 -17.94 12.70 9.94
N LYS A 151 -19.06 13.16 9.33
CA LYS A 151 -19.10 13.45 7.88
C LYS A 151 -18.10 14.52 7.46
N MET A 152 -17.91 15.55 8.27
CA MET A 152 -16.93 16.61 8.00
C MET A 152 -15.52 16.04 8.08
N VAL A 153 -15.22 15.23 9.10
CA VAL A 153 -13.92 14.57 9.26
C VAL A 153 -13.61 13.69 8.06
N ILE A 154 -14.52 12.79 7.67
CA ILE A 154 -14.33 11.93 6.48
C ILE A 154 -14.14 12.75 5.21
N THR A 155 -14.89 13.83 5.03
CA THR A 155 -14.71 14.72 3.86
C THR A 155 -13.31 15.32 3.84
N MET A 156 -12.81 15.79 4.97
CA MET A 156 -11.45 16.33 5.06
C MET A 156 -10.39 15.26 4.81
N LEU A 157 -10.56 14.04 5.31
CA LEU A 157 -9.63 12.94 5.03
C LEU A 157 -9.59 12.58 3.54
N LEU A 158 -10.70 12.70 2.82
CA LEU A 158 -10.72 12.52 1.35
C LEU A 158 -9.99 13.66 0.63
N VAL A 159 -10.16 14.91 1.09
CA VAL A 159 -9.46 16.08 0.52
C VAL A 159 -7.95 15.96 0.72
N HIS A 160 -7.51 15.65 1.94
CA HIS A 160 -6.10 15.40 2.27
C HIS A 160 -5.52 14.24 1.47
N GLY A 161 -6.22 13.10 1.40
CA GLY A 161 -5.77 11.96 0.59
C GLY A 161 -5.64 12.26 -0.89
N ALA A 162 -6.54 13.08 -1.45
CA ALA A 162 -6.44 13.55 -2.84
C ALA A 162 -5.24 14.50 -3.03
N TYR A 163 -5.01 15.41 -2.09
CA TYR A 163 -3.88 16.32 -2.12
C TYR A 163 -2.56 15.54 -2.07
N SER A 164 -2.41 14.66 -1.08
CA SER A 164 -1.24 13.82 -0.87
C SER A 164 -0.91 12.96 -2.12
N PHE A 165 -1.92 12.45 -2.84
CA PHE A 165 -1.70 11.75 -4.09
C PHE A 165 -0.94 12.62 -5.11
N PHE A 166 -1.35 13.88 -5.30
CA PHE A 166 -0.73 14.77 -6.30
C PHE A 166 0.67 15.28 -5.90
N THR A 167 1.09 15.13 -4.65
CA THR A 167 2.47 15.47 -4.23
C THR A 167 3.49 14.39 -4.64
N HIS A 168 3.06 13.18 -4.99
CA HIS A 168 3.95 12.07 -5.35
C HIS A 168 4.35 12.09 -6.83
N THR A 169 5.07 13.10 -7.29
CA THR A 169 5.53 13.14 -8.69
C THR A 169 6.83 13.90 -8.86
N GLN A 170 7.66 13.45 -9.80
CA GLN A 170 8.87 14.13 -10.24
C GLN A 170 8.71 14.90 -11.55
N VAL A 171 7.52 14.85 -12.18
CA VAL A 171 7.31 15.53 -13.46
C VAL A 171 7.00 17.03 -13.29
N ILE A 172 6.61 17.43 -12.08
CA ILE A 172 6.44 18.83 -11.68
C ILE A 172 7.74 19.27 -10.99
N GLY A 173 8.36 20.30 -11.50
CA GLY A 173 9.56 20.87 -10.88
C GLY A 173 9.23 21.66 -9.61
N ARG A 174 10.27 22.17 -8.97
CA ARG A 174 10.18 22.99 -7.76
C ARG A 174 9.42 24.31 -8.02
N ILE A 175 8.48 24.65 -7.12
CA ILE A 175 7.69 25.89 -7.18
C ILE A 175 7.92 26.66 -5.88
N LYS A 176 9.09 27.34 -5.76
CA LYS A 176 9.58 27.95 -4.53
C LYS A 176 8.57 28.83 -3.78
N TRP A 177 7.85 29.69 -4.50
CA TRP A 177 6.89 30.60 -3.85
C TRP A 177 5.72 29.85 -3.19
N LEU A 178 5.33 28.70 -3.77
CA LEU A 178 4.25 27.88 -3.23
C LEU A 178 4.71 27.11 -1.98
N GLU A 179 5.99 26.76 -1.89
CA GLU A 179 6.60 26.02 -0.78
C GLU A 179 6.68 26.82 0.52
N TYR A 180 6.42 28.14 0.49
CA TYR A 180 6.26 28.91 1.71
C TYR A 180 5.02 28.53 2.51
N VAL A 181 3.98 28.03 1.83
CA VAL A 181 2.68 27.71 2.43
C VAL A 181 2.34 26.24 2.26
N PHE A 182 2.55 25.68 1.06
CA PHE A 182 2.05 24.37 0.69
C PHE A 182 3.17 23.34 0.50
N VAL A 183 2.86 22.10 0.86
CA VAL A 183 3.70 20.94 0.51
C VAL A 183 3.57 20.66 -0.99
N THR A 184 4.63 20.92 -1.74
CA THR A 184 4.72 20.65 -3.18
C THR A 184 5.32 19.26 -3.42
N PRO A 185 5.30 18.75 -4.68
CA PRO A 185 6.01 17.53 -5.03
C PRO A 185 7.51 17.55 -4.67
N SER A 186 8.18 18.69 -4.74
CA SER A 186 9.57 18.87 -4.31
C SER A 186 9.71 18.70 -2.80
N VAL A 187 8.87 19.36 -2.00
CA VAL A 187 8.88 19.25 -0.52
C VAL A 187 8.61 17.82 -0.07
N HIS A 188 7.61 17.15 -0.67
CA HIS A 188 7.28 15.76 -0.36
C HIS A 188 8.31 14.77 -0.91
N GLY A 189 8.96 15.11 -2.03
CA GLY A 189 10.09 14.35 -2.56
C GLY A 189 11.28 14.32 -1.61
N VAL A 190 11.58 15.45 -0.92
CA VAL A 190 12.59 15.48 0.15
C VAL A 190 12.20 14.53 1.30
N HIS A 191 10.91 14.49 1.68
CA HIS A 191 10.42 13.57 2.70
C HIS A 191 10.66 12.08 2.35
N HIS A 192 10.47 11.71 1.08
CA HIS A 192 10.72 10.35 0.59
C HIS A 192 12.18 10.01 0.30
N ALA A 193 13.10 10.95 0.55
CA ALA A 193 14.51 10.76 0.26
C ALA A 193 15.23 9.87 1.27
N SER A 194 16.19 9.11 0.78
CA SER A 194 17.11 8.29 1.59
C SER A 194 18.47 8.96 1.84
N ASP A 195 18.68 10.17 1.32
CA ASP A 195 19.88 10.97 1.56
C ASP A 195 19.91 11.44 3.01
N GLU A 196 21.07 11.33 3.69
CA GLU A 196 21.23 11.62 5.13
C GLU A 196 20.71 13.02 5.51
N LYS A 197 20.97 14.04 4.67
CA LYS A 197 20.52 15.43 4.90
C LYS A 197 19.00 15.62 4.86
N TYR A 198 18.27 14.68 4.25
CA TYR A 198 16.83 14.72 4.06
C TYR A 198 16.05 13.80 5.00
N LEU A 199 16.74 12.93 5.75
CA LEU A 199 16.09 12.04 6.69
C LEU A 199 15.31 12.80 7.76
N ASP A 200 14.15 12.29 8.08
CA ASP A 200 13.28 12.84 9.15
C ASP A 200 12.89 14.32 8.93
N LYS A 201 12.59 14.69 7.68
CA LYS A 201 12.14 16.02 7.27
C LYS A 201 10.77 15.99 6.61
N ASN A 202 10.09 17.13 6.61
CA ASN A 202 8.87 17.47 5.87
C ASN A 202 7.70 16.50 6.10
N TYR A 203 7.19 16.46 7.33
CA TYR A 203 6.07 15.59 7.73
C TYR A 203 4.67 16.16 7.41
N GLY A 204 4.56 17.43 6.99
CA GLY A 204 3.30 18.07 6.61
C GLY A 204 2.64 17.37 5.43
N ASP A 205 1.31 17.40 5.37
CA ASP A 205 0.52 16.89 4.25
C ASP A 205 0.19 17.97 3.23
N MET A 206 -0.55 19.01 3.66
CA MET A 206 -0.93 20.15 2.80
C MET A 206 -0.06 21.37 3.04
N PHE A 207 0.31 21.65 4.29
CA PHE A 207 0.96 22.88 4.69
C PHE A 207 2.36 22.67 5.26
N THR A 208 3.31 23.54 4.87
CA THR A 208 4.71 23.48 5.32
C THR A 208 4.93 24.20 6.65
N PHE A 209 3.97 24.96 7.15
CA PHE A 209 4.19 25.77 8.35
C PHE A 209 4.33 24.92 9.63
N TRP A 210 3.77 23.71 9.69
CA TRP A 210 4.01 22.81 10.82
C TRP A 210 5.47 22.37 10.85
N ASP A 211 6.04 21.98 9.70
CA ASP A 211 7.46 21.64 9.60
C ASP A 211 8.36 22.82 9.98
N ARG A 212 8.00 24.02 9.56
CA ARG A 212 8.73 25.24 9.95
C ARG A 212 8.61 25.52 11.43
N MET A 213 7.42 25.37 12.01
CA MET A 213 7.14 25.61 13.42
C MET A 213 7.90 24.63 14.32
N PHE A 214 7.98 23.35 13.92
CA PHE A 214 8.62 22.29 14.70
C PHE A 214 10.05 21.96 14.26
N GLY A 215 10.64 22.73 13.32
CA GLY A 215 12.04 22.63 12.90
C GLY A 215 12.36 21.41 12.02
N THR A 216 11.35 20.85 11.35
CA THR A 216 11.52 19.69 10.46
C THR A 216 11.48 20.06 8.98
N PHE A 217 11.35 21.34 8.63
CA PHE A 217 11.33 21.79 7.23
C PHE A 217 12.72 21.74 6.60
N GLN A 218 12.80 21.13 5.41
CA GLN A 218 13.99 21.10 4.57
C GLN A 218 13.63 21.34 3.11
N GLU A 219 14.30 22.30 2.47
CA GLU A 219 14.16 22.53 1.03
C GLU A 219 14.91 21.46 0.22
N GLU A 220 14.43 21.19 -1.00
CA GLU A 220 15.19 20.43 -2.00
C GLU A 220 16.38 21.27 -2.48
N GLU A 221 17.58 20.90 -2.08
CA GLU A 221 18.83 21.51 -2.50
C GLU A 221 19.43 20.77 -3.69
N GLU A 222 19.38 19.43 -3.64
CA GLU A 222 19.85 18.52 -4.67
C GLU A 222 18.78 17.48 -4.96
N LYS A 223 18.82 16.88 -6.14
CA LYS A 223 17.86 15.84 -6.53
C LYS A 223 17.87 14.68 -5.53
N PRO A 224 16.75 14.38 -4.86
CA PRO A 224 16.67 13.31 -3.88
C PRO A 224 16.90 11.92 -4.49
N LYS A 225 17.48 11.04 -3.70
CA LYS A 225 17.45 9.58 -3.93
C LYS A 225 16.31 9.01 -3.12
N TYR A 226 15.45 8.24 -3.76
CA TYR A 226 14.25 7.71 -3.10
C TYR A 226 14.44 6.29 -2.58
N GLY A 227 13.55 5.87 -1.71
CA GLY A 227 13.57 4.55 -1.10
C GLY A 227 14.10 4.55 0.32
N LEU A 228 14.38 3.36 0.84
CA LEU A 228 14.93 3.20 2.19
C LEU A 228 16.45 3.38 2.18
N THR A 229 17.02 3.83 3.28
CA THR A 229 18.46 3.85 3.53
C THR A 229 19.11 2.47 3.34
N HIS A 230 18.36 1.41 3.66
CA HIS A 230 18.70 0.02 3.39
C HIS A 230 17.60 -0.61 2.52
N PRO A 231 17.76 -0.62 1.16
CA PRO A 231 16.75 -1.12 0.23
C PRO A 231 16.36 -2.57 0.53
N LEU A 232 15.05 -2.86 0.48
CA LEU A 232 14.52 -4.20 0.76
C LEU A 232 14.89 -5.24 -0.30
N LYS A 233 15.18 -4.82 -1.54
CA LYS A 233 15.56 -5.67 -2.69
C LYS A 233 14.62 -6.87 -2.93
N SER A 234 13.34 -6.73 -2.59
CA SER A 234 12.33 -7.77 -2.73
C SER A 234 11.01 -7.17 -3.21
N TYR A 235 10.37 -7.83 -4.18
CA TYR A 235 9.01 -7.54 -4.67
C TYR A 235 7.97 -8.48 -4.07
N SER A 236 8.35 -9.35 -3.12
CA SER A 236 7.39 -10.21 -2.43
C SER A 236 6.34 -9.39 -1.71
N PHE A 237 5.07 -9.55 -2.12
CA PHE A 237 3.95 -8.84 -1.54
C PHE A 237 3.89 -9.00 -0.01
N LEU A 238 4.02 -10.22 0.49
CA LEU A 238 3.98 -10.49 1.93
C LEU A 238 5.21 -9.94 2.64
N TRP A 239 6.41 -10.11 2.06
CA TRP A 239 7.63 -9.60 2.68
C TRP A 239 7.60 -8.08 2.80
N GLN A 240 7.17 -7.36 1.77
CA GLN A 240 7.03 -5.91 1.82
C GLN A 240 6.07 -5.43 2.92
N HIS A 241 4.99 -6.16 3.19
CA HIS A 241 4.04 -5.80 4.25
C HIS A 241 4.52 -6.13 5.66
N PHE A 242 5.28 -7.21 5.84
CA PHE A 242 5.48 -7.79 7.18
C PHE A 242 6.93 -7.80 7.67
N HIS A 243 7.93 -7.54 6.83
CA HIS A 243 9.35 -7.66 7.20
C HIS A 243 9.69 -6.87 8.48
N TYR A 244 9.22 -5.63 8.60
CA TYR A 244 9.58 -4.77 9.73
C TYR A 244 8.90 -5.21 11.03
N TYR A 245 7.72 -5.79 10.96
CA TYR A 245 7.09 -6.43 12.13
C TYR A 245 7.91 -7.64 12.61
N PHE A 246 8.47 -8.42 11.68
CA PHE A 246 9.40 -9.50 12.04
C PHE A 246 10.71 -8.96 12.60
N GLU A 247 11.22 -7.84 12.09
CA GLU A 247 12.40 -7.17 12.63
C GLU A 247 12.17 -6.72 14.08
N ILE A 248 11.04 -6.05 14.36
CA ILE A 248 10.64 -5.68 15.72
C ILE A 248 10.53 -6.90 16.63
N TYR A 249 9.87 -7.96 16.16
CA TYR A 249 9.70 -9.19 16.95
C TYR A 249 11.04 -9.84 17.29
N GLU A 250 11.97 -9.91 16.33
CA GLU A 250 13.29 -10.48 16.57
C GLU A 250 14.13 -9.61 17.52
N LEU A 251 14.08 -8.28 17.38
CA LEU A 251 14.71 -7.35 18.31
C LEU A 251 14.14 -7.50 19.72
N TRP A 252 12.81 -7.56 19.85
CA TRP A 252 12.13 -7.79 21.13
C TRP A 252 12.54 -9.11 21.79
N LYS A 253 12.66 -10.17 21.01
CA LYS A 253 13.07 -11.49 21.45
C LYS A 253 14.52 -11.51 21.98
N ARG A 254 15.42 -10.78 21.33
CA ARG A 254 16.82 -10.63 21.74
C ARG A 254 16.99 -9.73 22.96
N SER A 255 16.05 -8.82 23.18
CA SER A 255 16.09 -7.82 24.24
C SER A 255 15.85 -8.44 25.61
N LYS A 256 16.64 -8.02 26.62
CA LYS A 256 16.53 -8.47 28.01
C LYS A 256 15.95 -7.36 28.89
N GLY A 257 14.93 -7.72 29.68
CA GLY A 257 14.24 -6.79 30.58
C GLY A 257 13.14 -5.95 29.90
N PHE A 258 12.28 -5.36 30.73
CA PHE A 258 11.09 -4.64 30.29
C PHE A 258 11.43 -3.42 29.42
N LYS A 259 12.36 -2.58 29.87
CA LYS A 259 12.74 -1.35 29.15
C LYS A 259 13.26 -1.67 27.74
N ALA A 260 14.20 -2.61 27.60
CA ALA A 260 14.74 -2.96 26.29
C ALA A 260 13.69 -3.56 25.36
N ARG A 261 12.72 -4.33 25.86
CA ARG A 261 11.59 -4.86 25.09
C ARG A 261 10.60 -3.77 24.69
N TRP A 262 10.38 -2.80 25.59
CA TRP A 262 9.57 -1.61 25.28
C TRP A 262 10.22 -0.77 24.17
N ASP A 263 11.53 -0.51 24.28
CA ASP A 263 12.29 0.25 23.31
C ASP A 263 12.35 -0.47 21.94
N ALA A 264 12.36 -1.80 21.91
CA ALA A 264 12.27 -2.54 20.65
C ALA A 264 10.97 -2.26 19.88
N VAL A 265 9.85 -2.01 20.57
CA VAL A 265 8.54 -1.76 19.97
C VAL A 265 8.28 -0.26 19.78
N PHE A 266 8.59 0.55 20.78
CA PHE A 266 8.24 1.98 20.82
C PHE A 266 9.45 2.92 20.76
N GLY A 267 10.66 2.39 20.64
CA GLY A 267 11.87 3.17 20.40
C GLY A 267 12.00 3.62 18.94
N SER A 268 13.10 4.32 18.67
CA SER A 268 13.36 4.89 17.33
C SER A 268 13.77 3.81 16.32
N PRO A 269 13.28 3.89 15.06
CA PRO A 269 13.75 3.05 13.95
C PRO A 269 15.27 3.16 13.69
N ALA A 270 15.87 4.30 13.97
CA ALA A 270 17.33 4.49 13.85
C ALA A 270 18.15 3.58 14.78
N ALA A 271 17.54 3.07 15.87
CA ALA A 271 18.17 2.14 16.80
C ALA A 271 17.97 0.66 16.43
N MET A 272 17.33 0.36 15.28
CA MET A 272 17.11 -1.02 14.82
C MET A 272 18.45 -1.68 14.50
N ASP A 273 18.64 -2.91 15.03
CA ASP A 273 19.81 -3.73 14.73
C ASP A 273 19.82 -4.10 13.23
N GLN A 274 20.83 -3.58 12.53
CA GLN A 274 20.97 -3.72 11.08
C GLN A 274 21.23 -5.16 10.62
N ASP A 275 21.66 -6.05 11.50
CA ASP A 275 21.91 -7.46 11.16
C ASP A 275 20.63 -8.31 11.14
N ILE A 276 19.55 -7.80 11.74
CA ILE A 276 18.29 -8.55 11.83
C ILE A 276 17.68 -8.76 10.44
N ARG A 277 17.56 -7.73 9.62
CA ARG A 277 16.95 -7.83 8.28
C ARG A 277 17.69 -8.82 7.38
N PRO A 278 19.02 -8.75 7.20
CA PRO A 278 19.75 -9.73 6.40
C PRO A 278 19.59 -11.17 6.89
N MET A 279 19.54 -11.37 8.21
CA MET A 279 19.30 -12.68 8.81
C MET A 279 17.90 -13.21 8.45
N LEU A 280 16.87 -12.38 8.57
CA LEU A 280 15.50 -12.75 8.23
C LEU A 280 15.33 -12.98 6.72
N GLU A 281 15.93 -12.15 5.87
CA GLU A 281 15.95 -12.34 4.43
C GLU A 281 16.61 -13.66 4.04
N LYS A 282 17.74 -14.00 4.65
CA LYS A 282 18.39 -15.31 4.45
C LYS A 282 17.46 -16.47 4.85
N ARG A 283 16.67 -16.30 5.92
CA ARG A 283 15.74 -17.33 6.39
C ARG A 283 14.52 -17.49 5.51
N PHE A 284 13.90 -16.39 5.05
CA PHE A 284 12.60 -16.41 4.38
C PHE A 284 12.67 -16.27 2.85
N LEU A 285 13.79 -15.74 2.33
CA LEU A 285 13.94 -15.43 0.91
C LEU A 285 15.05 -16.26 0.21
N GLN A 286 15.44 -17.39 0.78
CA GLN A 286 16.58 -18.23 0.34
C GLN A 286 16.55 -18.69 -1.12
N ASP A 287 15.38 -18.81 -1.72
CA ASP A 287 15.21 -19.32 -3.09
C ASP A 287 15.23 -18.20 -4.15
N LYS A 288 16.10 -17.22 -3.99
CA LYS A 288 16.29 -16.21 -5.06
C LYS A 288 16.98 -16.90 -6.25
N THR A 289 16.19 -17.19 -7.29
CA THR A 289 16.79 -17.51 -8.61
C THR A 289 17.53 -16.29 -9.12
N ASP A 290 18.63 -16.51 -9.83
CA ASP A 290 19.41 -15.42 -10.43
C ASP A 290 18.51 -14.57 -11.32
N ARG A 291 18.30 -13.29 -10.94
CA ARG A 291 17.36 -12.37 -11.60
C ARG A 291 17.90 -11.83 -12.94
N SER A 292 18.98 -12.40 -13.47
CA SER A 292 19.62 -11.96 -14.71
C SER A 292 18.74 -12.11 -15.96
N HIS A 293 17.62 -12.81 -15.85
CA HIS A 293 16.72 -13.09 -16.98
C HIS A 293 15.56 -12.11 -17.04
N ARG A 294 15.36 -11.49 -18.21
CA ARG A 294 14.19 -10.61 -18.47
C ARG A 294 12.89 -11.37 -18.26
N LEU A 295 11.96 -10.77 -17.50
CA LEU A 295 10.62 -11.33 -17.28
C LEU A 295 9.92 -11.61 -18.64
N LYS A 296 9.75 -12.88 -19.00
CA LYS A 296 9.03 -13.26 -20.21
C LYS A 296 7.54 -12.94 -20.16
N PHE A 297 7.00 -12.71 -18.97
CA PHE A 297 5.55 -12.59 -18.72
C PHE A 297 5.13 -11.19 -18.24
N ARG A 298 5.78 -10.11 -18.71
CA ARG A 298 5.36 -8.73 -18.42
C ARG A 298 3.88 -8.51 -18.75
N ASN A 299 3.44 -8.97 -19.91
CA ASN A 299 2.05 -8.82 -20.36
C ASN A 299 1.08 -9.59 -19.45
N TYR A 300 1.48 -10.76 -18.97
CA TYR A 300 0.67 -11.53 -18.03
C TYR A 300 0.44 -10.76 -16.72
N LEU A 301 1.47 -10.16 -16.16
CA LEU A 301 1.35 -9.31 -14.95
C LEU A 301 0.45 -8.10 -15.18
N TYR A 302 0.58 -7.42 -16.32
CA TYR A 302 -0.34 -6.33 -16.67
C TYR A 302 -1.79 -6.80 -16.76
N ILE A 303 -2.04 -7.95 -17.39
CA ILE A 303 -3.39 -8.53 -17.46
C ILE A 303 -3.91 -8.85 -16.06
N GLN A 304 -3.09 -9.44 -15.17
CA GLN A 304 -3.50 -9.75 -13.80
C GLN A 304 -3.87 -8.49 -13.01
N LEU A 305 -3.08 -7.42 -13.11
CA LEU A 305 -3.38 -6.14 -12.46
C LEU A 305 -4.63 -5.50 -13.07
N ALA A 306 -4.78 -5.50 -14.40
CA ALA A 306 -5.96 -4.94 -15.06
C ALA A 306 -7.24 -5.68 -14.65
N VAL A 307 -7.21 -7.02 -14.66
CA VAL A 307 -8.34 -7.86 -14.21
C VAL A 307 -8.66 -7.58 -12.74
N SER A 308 -7.65 -7.57 -11.86
CA SER A 308 -7.85 -7.25 -10.43
C SER A 308 -8.45 -5.86 -10.23
N THR A 309 -8.01 -4.89 -11.02
CA THR A 309 -8.55 -3.52 -10.97
C THR A 309 -10.00 -3.47 -11.42
N ILE A 310 -10.33 -4.12 -12.53
CA ILE A 310 -11.71 -4.18 -13.04
C ILE A 310 -12.63 -4.86 -12.01
N ILE A 311 -12.21 -6.02 -11.51
CA ILE A 311 -12.97 -6.73 -10.48
C ILE A 311 -13.14 -5.87 -9.24
N LEU A 312 -12.09 -5.22 -8.74
CA LEU A 312 -12.16 -4.34 -7.57
C LEU A 312 -13.07 -3.13 -7.82
N THR A 313 -13.05 -2.55 -9.01
CA THR A 313 -13.93 -1.43 -9.38
C THR A 313 -15.40 -1.86 -9.33
N VAL A 314 -15.75 -2.97 -9.97
CA VAL A 314 -17.10 -3.53 -9.96
C VAL A 314 -17.51 -3.95 -8.54
N PHE A 315 -16.60 -4.59 -7.82
CA PHE A 315 -16.80 -5.01 -6.43
C PHE A 315 -17.08 -3.82 -5.51
N THR A 316 -16.32 -2.72 -5.67
CA THR A 316 -16.54 -1.48 -4.92
C THR A 316 -17.90 -0.86 -5.23
N TYR A 317 -18.26 -0.83 -6.51
CA TYR A 317 -19.53 -0.25 -6.97
C TYR A 317 -20.74 -0.94 -6.37
N TYR A 318 -20.72 -2.28 -6.34
CA TYR A 318 -21.82 -3.11 -5.83
C TYR A 318 -21.64 -3.59 -4.38
N PHE A 319 -20.60 -3.14 -3.66
CA PHE A 319 -20.22 -3.70 -2.36
C PHE A 319 -21.37 -3.76 -1.34
N GLY A 320 -22.25 -2.78 -1.34
CA GLY A 320 -23.42 -2.71 -0.45
C GLY A 320 -24.49 -3.79 -0.72
N SER A 321 -24.61 -4.26 -1.98
CA SER A 321 -25.59 -5.27 -2.41
C SER A 321 -25.03 -6.69 -2.47
N LEU A 322 -23.70 -6.86 -2.40
CA LEU A 322 -23.07 -8.17 -2.44
C LEU A 322 -23.34 -8.98 -1.18
N GLY A 323 -23.60 -10.29 -1.35
CA GLY A 323 -23.72 -11.25 -0.27
C GLY A 323 -22.39 -11.51 0.43
N PHE A 324 -22.45 -12.18 1.58
CA PHE A 324 -21.26 -12.51 2.36
C PHE A 324 -20.26 -13.37 1.57
N TYR A 325 -20.74 -14.41 0.90
CA TYR A 325 -19.87 -15.30 0.11
C TYR A 325 -19.26 -14.59 -1.08
N ASP A 326 -20.00 -13.72 -1.80
CA ASP A 326 -19.46 -12.91 -2.90
C ASP A 326 -18.28 -12.06 -2.41
N LYS A 327 -18.42 -11.46 -1.22
CA LYS A 327 -17.37 -10.64 -0.59
C LYS A 327 -16.15 -11.47 -0.26
N ILE A 328 -16.31 -12.67 0.29
CA ILE A 328 -15.18 -13.56 0.65
C ILE A 328 -14.47 -14.09 -0.60
N PHE A 329 -15.22 -14.52 -1.63
CA PHE A 329 -14.64 -14.99 -2.88
C PHE A 329 -13.87 -13.88 -3.60
N GLY A 330 -14.47 -12.69 -3.72
CA GLY A 330 -13.81 -11.53 -4.33
C GLY A 330 -12.54 -11.11 -3.60
N LEU A 331 -12.60 -11.02 -2.26
CA LEU A 331 -11.45 -10.73 -1.40
C LEU A 331 -10.32 -11.76 -1.64
N SER A 332 -10.63 -13.05 -1.52
CA SER A 332 -9.66 -14.14 -1.64
C SER A 332 -9.01 -14.16 -3.03
N PHE A 333 -9.80 -14.05 -4.09
CA PHE A 333 -9.32 -14.06 -5.46
C PHE A 333 -8.36 -12.90 -5.74
N ILE A 334 -8.73 -11.67 -5.35
CA ILE A 334 -7.90 -10.50 -5.59
C ILE A 334 -6.61 -10.59 -4.75
N ILE A 335 -6.69 -10.89 -3.45
CA ILE A 335 -5.49 -10.96 -2.58
C ILE A 335 -4.50 -12.02 -3.09
N ILE A 336 -4.96 -13.22 -3.44
CA ILE A 336 -4.08 -14.27 -3.97
C ILE A 336 -3.47 -13.83 -5.31
N THR A 337 -4.22 -13.10 -6.16
CA THR A 337 -3.70 -12.55 -7.40
C THR A 337 -2.57 -11.55 -7.15
N LEU A 338 -2.73 -10.66 -6.17
CA LEU A 338 -1.70 -9.66 -5.83
C LEU A 338 -0.45 -10.29 -5.22
N ILE A 339 -0.61 -11.30 -4.35
CA ILE A 339 0.50 -12.12 -3.83
C ILE A 339 1.23 -12.80 -4.99
N ASN A 340 0.48 -13.34 -5.95
CA ASN A 340 1.03 -14.00 -7.13
C ASN A 340 1.83 -13.03 -8.01
N CYS A 341 1.36 -11.79 -8.20
CA CYS A 341 2.11 -10.78 -8.94
C CYS A 341 3.49 -10.52 -8.33
N GLY A 342 3.57 -10.34 -7.01
CA GLY A 342 4.84 -10.17 -6.31
C GLY A 342 5.75 -11.39 -6.41
N ALA A 343 5.17 -12.60 -6.29
CA ALA A 343 5.90 -13.85 -6.39
C ALA A 343 6.44 -14.12 -7.81
N LEU A 344 5.69 -13.72 -8.85
CA LEU A 344 6.14 -13.77 -10.25
C LEU A 344 7.33 -12.83 -10.49
N LEU A 345 7.30 -11.61 -9.96
CA LEU A 345 8.43 -10.70 -10.03
C LEU A 345 9.70 -11.29 -9.41
N GLU A 346 9.54 -12.16 -8.41
CA GLU A 346 10.64 -12.86 -7.75
C GLU A 346 10.95 -14.25 -8.33
N GLN A 347 10.18 -14.71 -9.33
CA GLN A 347 10.34 -16.01 -9.98
C GLN A 347 10.32 -17.19 -8.98
N ARG A 348 9.38 -17.17 -8.02
CA ARG A 348 9.26 -18.20 -6.99
C ARG A 348 8.70 -19.51 -7.54
N LYS A 349 9.31 -20.65 -7.17
CA LYS A 349 8.88 -21.98 -7.64
C LYS A 349 7.47 -22.35 -7.20
N TRP A 350 7.01 -21.87 -6.06
CA TRP A 350 5.69 -22.16 -5.50
C TRP A 350 4.54 -21.35 -6.13
N ILE A 351 4.84 -20.42 -7.03
CA ILE A 351 3.83 -19.62 -7.76
C ILE A 351 2.79 -20.48 -8.43
N TYR A 352 3.20 -21.62 -8.98
CA TYR A 352 2.32 -22.58 -9.61
C TYR A 352 1.12 -22.97 -8.73
N TYR A 353 1.33 -23.19 -7.44
CA TYR A 353 0.27 -23.51 -6.49
C TYR A 353 -0.68 -22.36 -6.24
N LEU A 354 -0.22 -21.12 -6.31
CA LEU A 354 -1.11 -19.95 -6.23
C LEU A 354 -2.00 -19.83 -7.46
N GLU A 355 -1.50 -20.15 -8.66
CA GLU A 355 -2.34 -20.18 -9.87
C GLU A 355 -3.43 -21.24 -9.74
N TYR A 356 -3.11 -22.41 -9.21
CA TYR A 356 -4.11 -23.45 -8.92
C TYR A 356 -5.13 -22.97 -7.89
N SER A 357 -4.70 -22.33 -6.81
CA SER A 357 -5.61 -21.79 -5.80
C SER A 357 -6.59 -20.78 -6.39
N ARG A 358 -6.11 -19.91 -7.29
CA ARG A 358 -6.96 -18.93 -7.98
C ARG A 358 -8.00 -19.62 -8.89
N LEU A 359 -7.59 -20.60 -9.67
CA LEU A 359 -8.50 -21.38 -10.52
C LEU A 359 -9.53 -22.13 -9.67
N PHE A 360 -9.11 -22.70 -8.55
CA PHE A 360 -10.02 -23.35 -7.60
C PHE A 360 -11.05 -22.36 -7.04
N ILE A 361 -10.63 -21.18 -6.55
CA ILE A 361 -11.54 -20.15 -6.03
C ILE A 361 -12.53 -19.73 -7.10
N LEU A 362 -12.05 -19.44 -8.32
CA LEU A 362 -12.90 -19.02 -9.43
C LEU A 362 -13.93 -20.10 -9.79
N SER A 363 -13.50 -21.35 -9.95
CA SER A 363 -14.39 -22.46 -10.31
C SER A 363 -15.41 -22.75 -9.20
N THR A 364 -15.00 -22.69 -7.93
CA THR A 364 -15.91 -22.87 -6.79
C THR A 364 -16.94 -21.73 -6.74
N TYR A 365 -16.54 -20.50 -7.03
CA TYR A 365 -17.45 -19.36 -7.09
C TYR A 365 -18.47 -19.50 -8.23
N LEU A 366 -18.03 -19.94 -9.41
CA LEU A 366 -18.94 -20.22 -10.54
C LEU A 366 -19.96 -21.30 -10.19
N LEU A 367 -19.53 -22.40 -9.55
CA LEU A 367 -20.45 -23.43 -9.07
C LEU A 367 -21.43 -22.89 -8.02
N TYR A 368 -20.98 -21.99 -7.14
CA TYR A 368 -21.85 -21.36 -6.16
C TYR A 368 -22.95 -20.50 -6.83
N ILE A 369 -22.60 -19.67 -7.82
CA ILE A 369 -23.56 -18.83 -8.55
C ILE A 369 -24.63 -19.68 -9.26
N GLU A 370 -24.20 -20.80 -9.87
CA GLU A 370 -25.08 -21.73 -10.59
C GLU A 370 -25.86 -22.69 -9.68
N ASN A 371 -25.78 -22.50 -8.35
CA ASN A 371 -26.38 -23.42 -7.36
C ASN A 371 -25.89 -24.87 -7.46
N LEU A 372 -24.65 -25.07 -7.87
CA LEU A 372 -23.97 -26.36 -8.04
C LEU A 372 -22.84 -26.56 -7.02
N ALA A 373 -22.95 -25.92 -5.84
CA ALA A 373 -21.88 -25.92 -4.83
C ALA A 373 -21.51 -27.33 -4.32
N GLU A 374 -22.42 -28.30 -4.38
CA GLU A 374 -22.16 -29.70 -4.04
C GLU A 374 -21.07 -30.35 -4.91
N TYR A 375 -20.85 -29.82 -6.12
CA TYR A 375 -19.81 -30.32 -7.05
C TYR A 375 -18.44 -29.69 -6.85
N PHE A 376 -18.16 -29.03 -5.72
CA PHE A 376 -16.90 -28.30 -5.46
C PHE A 376 -15.63 -29.19 -5.58
N LEU A 377 -15.76 -30.51 -5.46
CA LEU A 377 -14.65 -31.45 -5.65
C LEU A 377 -14.30 -31.68 -7.13
N VAL A 378 -15.21 -31.38 -8.05
CA VAL A 378 -15.00 -31.62 -9.50
C VAL A 378 -13.82 -30.81 -10.04
N PRO A 379 -13.70 -29.49 -9.78
CA PRO A 379 -12.52 -28.71 -10.16
C PRO A 379 -11.22 -29.28 -9.61
N VAL A 380 -11.23 -29.75 -8.36
CA VAL A 380 -10.03 -30.34 -7.72
C VAL A 380 -9.60 -31.61 -8.47
N ILE A 381 -10.55 -32.50 -8.79
CA ILE A 381 -10.28 -33.73 -9.53
C ILE A 381 -9.73 -33.41 -10.92
N ILE A 382 -10.36 -32.43 -11.62
CA ILE A 382 -9.91 -32.00 -12.96
C ILE A 382 -8.48 -31.43 -12.87
N MET A 383 -8.17 -30.62 -11.88
CA MET A 383 -6.86 -30.01 -11.70
C MET A 383 -5.78 -31.08 -11.42
N ILE A 384 -6.08 -32.04 -10.57
CA ILE A 384 -5.17 -33.18 -10.28
C ILE A 384 -4.96 -34.05 -11.55
N ALA A 385 -6.02 -34.34 -12.26
CA ALA A 385 -5.93 -35.11 -13.50
C ALA A 385 -5.10 -34.37 -14.56
N ALA A 386 -5.34 -33.07 -14.75
CA ALA A 386 -4.59 -32.22 -15.67
C ALA A 386 -3.09 -32.17 -15.31
N GLU A 387 -2.76 -32.08 -14.01
CA GLU A 387 -1.37 -32.12 -13.55
C GLU A 387 -0.71 -33.46 -13.91
N LYS A 388 -1.38 -34.58 -13.61
CA LYS A 388 -0.87 -35.94 -13.92
C LYS A 388 -0.71 -36.18 -15.42
N MET A 389 -1.67 -35.72 -16.24
CA MET A 389 -1.66 -35.96 -17.70
C MET A 389 -0.66 -35.07 -18.42
N PHE A 390 -0.52 -33.80 -18.01
CA PHE A 390 0.19 -32.77 -18.77
C PHE A 390 1.47 -32.28 -18.10
N SER A 391 1.77 -32.72 -16.87
CA SER A 391 2.90 -32.22 -16.05
C SER A 391 2.98 -30.67 -16.05
N LEU A 392 1.85 -30.03 -15.76
CA LEU A 392 1.70 -28.57 -15.88
C LEU A 392 2.67 -27.80 -15.00
N SER A 393 2.96 -28.32 -13.81
CA SER A 393 3.96 -27.73 -12.90
C SER A 393 5.35 -27.67 -13.52
N ARG A 394 5.79 -28.73 -14.20
CA ARG A 394 7.08 -28.77 -14.90
C ARG A 394 7.09 -27.83 -16.10
N LYS A 395 6.01 -27.82 -16.89
CA LYS A 395 5.87 -26.89 -18.03
C LYS A 395 5.89 -25.45 -17.55
N TYR A 396 5.17 -25.15 -16.47
CA TYR A 396 5.15 -23.82 -15.86
C TYR A 396 6.54 -23.40 -15.38
N GLN A 397 7.25 -24.25 -14.64
CA GLN A 397 8.61 -23.97 -14.19
C GLN A 397 9.57 -23.72 -15.37
N ASN A 398 9.49 -24.50 -16.42
CA ASN A 398 10.32 -24.30 -17.61
C ASN A 398 9.99 -22.99 -18.35
N LEU A 399 8.71 -22.64 -18.44
CA LEU A 399 8.25 -21.43 -19.12
C LEU A 399 8.52 -20.15 -18.29
N VAL A 400 8.24 -20.18 -17.00
CA VAL A 400 8.34 -19.02 -16.12
C VAL A 400 9.75 -18.86 -15.57
N LEU A 401 10.35 -19.93 -15.06
CA LEU A 401 11.65 -19.89 -14.38
C LEU A 401 12.83 -20.19 -15.31
N GLN A 402 12.55 -20.52 -16.59
CA GLN A 402 13.58 -20.88 -17.58
C GLN A 402 14.57 -21.96 -17.05
N MET A 403 14.11 -22.79 -16.15
CA MET A 403 14.92 -23.93 -15.70
C MET A 403 15.16 -24.83 -16.91
N GLU A 404 16.34 -24.77 -17.49
CA GLU A 404 16.77 -25.76 -18.48
C GLU A 404 16.62 -27.14 -17.83
N SER A 405 15.95 -28.05 -18.55
CA SER A 405 16.03 -29.45 -18.20
C SER A 405 17.53 -29.80 -18.18
N ALA A 406 18.08 -30.02 -16.99
CA ALA A 406 19.38 -30.67 -16.91
C ALA A 406 19.33 -31.86 -17.85
N LYS A 407 20.04 -31.79 -18.97
CA LYS A 407 20.22 -32.91 -19.87
C LYS A 407 20.73 -34.06 -19.02
N ARG A 408 19.92 -35.09 -18.87
CA ARG A 408 20.36 -36.37 -18.36
C ARG A 408 21.33 -37.01 -19.35
#